data_5af361a4c77b6006f77fef0a580fc9d7
#
_entry.id   5af361a4c77b6006f77fef0a580fc9d7
#
_cell.length_a   1.000
_cell.length_b   1.000
_cell.length_c   1.000
_cell.angle_alpha   90.00
_cell.angle_beta   90.00
_cell.angle_gamma   90.00
#
_symmetry.space_group_name_H-M   'P 1'
#
loop_
_entity.id
_entity.type
_entity.pdbx_description
1 polymer ?
#
loop_
_entity_poly.entity_id
_entity_poly.type
_entity_poly.pdbx_seq_one_letter_code
_entity_poly.pdbx_strand_id
1 'polypeptide(L)'
;METPFQSNHPDLLHTSLHQGRFLGSRPLLLLAGVILILLPALNARCAPDKPVVTAYVFTRSAALAPGEVNARKLTRVNYAFANIDKGRIVEGSAADAGNLAALNALKRNNPDLTVLVSVGGWVWSGGFSDMALTQASRAAFIDSVADFVTRYQLDGLDIDWEYPSMAGSTQNFRPEDKQNYTLLMKELRGRFDQMEKLLHRRLYITIATGAQSDFLDHTEMGEVQKYVDTVNLMAYDYYEPSDGKITGNHAPLFTDPADPKGISADRSVREYEQAGVPAAKIVLGVPFYGHMWGKVPPANNGLFQPGQPVPNAYANYGAVTGTMLGHGYTRYWDKAASVPYLYNSEKQIFVSYEDPESLALKSKYVLDHHLAGMMFWDYESDPSGALLNAIDEGLQGGSSQHKAQKASGQ
;
A
#
# COMPACT_ATOMS: atom_id res chain seq x y z
N MET A 1 67.34 18.28 0.84
CA MET A 1 67.61 19.72 0.69
C MET A 1 66.43 20.40 1.28
N GLU A 2 66.53 20.59 2.52
CA GLU A 2 66.88 21.75 3.33
C GLU A 2 65.67 22.61 3.64
N THR A 3 65.40 22.54 4.89
CA THR A 3 64.67 23.48 5.80
C THR A 3 65.42 24.82 5.91
N PRO A 4 65.12 25.73 6.83
CA PRO A 4 63.94 26.37 7.41
C PRO A 4 64.16 27.92 7.65
N PHE A 5 63.29 28.60 8.43
CA PHE A 5 63.63 29.67 9.43
C PHE A 5 62.32 30.34 9.89
N GLN A 6 61.84 30.21 11.13
CA GLN A 6 62.10 30.91 12.40
C GLN A 6 62.11 32.47 12.22
N SER A 7 61.54 33.28 13.00
CA SER A 7 61.06 33.43 14.38
C SER A 7 60.89 34.95 14.65
N ASN A 8 60.03 35.40 15.54
CA ASN A 8 60.38 36.08 16.78
C ASN A 8 59.25 36.95 17.33
N HIS A 9 58.94 36.73 18.58
CA HIS A 9 58.41 37.73 19.55
C HIS A 9 59.50 38.79 19.89
N PRO A 10 59.23 39.92 20.60
CA PRO A 10 58.88 39.94 22.00
C PRO A 10 58.05 41.12 22.53
N ASP A 11 57.36 40.92 23.60
CA ASP A 11 57.50 41.42 24.97
C ASP A 11 57.20 42.91 25.37
N LEU A 12 56.36 42.98 26.41
CA LEU A 12 56.42 43.62 27.72
C LEU A 12 56.16 45.13 27.84
N LEU A 13 55.31 45.62 28.72
CA LEU A 13 55.51 46.04 30.14
C LEU A 13 54.36 46.87 30.72
N HIS A 14 53.87 46.39 31.83
CA HIS A 14 53.53 47.09 33.12
C HIS A 14 53.12 48.55 33.17
N THR A 15 52.05 48.88 33.94
CA THR A 15 52.00 49.45 35.34
C THR A 15 50.57 49.88 35.64
N SER A 16 49.89 49.48 36.61
CA SER A 16 49.78 49.64 38.09
C SER A 16 48.99 50.85 38.55
N LEU A 17 47.99 50.55 39.39
CA LEU A 17 47.46 51.26 40.56
C LEU A 17 46.60 52.51 40.38
N HIS A 18 45.34 52.59 40.84
CA HIS A 18 44.96 53.02 42.20
C HIS A 18 43.45 52.94 42.47
N GLN A 19 43.17 52.82 43.74
CA GLN A 19 41.93 52.57 44.44
C GLN A 19 40.89 53.71 44.34
N GLY A 20 39.60 53.34 44.50
CA GLY A 20 38.51 54.21 44.83
C GLY A 20 37.20 53.48 45.09
N ARG A 21 36.92 53.26 46.38
CA ARG A 21 35.61 52.78 46.88
C ARG A 21 34.52 53.80 46.62
N PHE A 22 33.31 53.37 46.20
CA PHE A 22 32.04 53.86 46.78
C PHE A 22 30.88 52.84 46.59
N LEU A 23 30.16 52.66 47.68
CA LEU A 23 28.97 51.86 47.81
C LEU A 23 27.79 52.47 47.01
N GLY A 24 26.97 51.61 46.35
CA GLY A 24 25.68 51.96 45.78
C GLY A 24 24.89 50.75 45.38
N SER A 25 24.03 50.28 46.26
CA SER A 25 23.09 49.19 46.05
C SER A 25 22.05 49.56 45.02
N ARG A 26 21.88 48.72 43.94
CA ARG A 26 20.75 48.72 43.05
C ARG A 26 20.40 47.28 42.69
N PRO A 27 19.10 46.95 42.57
CA PRO A 27 18.64 45.55 42.46
C PRO A 27 18.88 44.95 41.08
N LEU A 28 19.28 43.70 41.11
CA LEU A 28 19.45 42.81 39.93
C LEU A 28 18.09 42.45 39.34
N LEU A 29 17.72 43.03 38.21
CA LEU A 29 16.63 42.54 37.37
C LEU A 29 17.14 41.32 36.59
N LEU A 30 16.73 40.12 37.00
CA LEU A 30 16.89 38.89 36.25
C LEU A 30 15.97 38.93 35.00
N LEU A 31 16.53 39.24 33.85
CA LEU A 31 15.86 38.99 32.55
C LEU A 31 15.94 37.50 32.25
N ALA A 32 14.88 36.77 32.58
CA ALA A 32 14.70 35.39 32.09
C ALA A 32 14.41 35.46 30.60
N GLY A 33 15.44 35.23 29.79
CA GLY A 33 15.32 35.06 28.36
C GLY A 33 14.59 33.70 28.08
N VAL A 34 13.31 33.78 27.74
CA VAL A 34 12.60 32.64 27.18
C VAL A 34 13.13 32.37 25.77
N ILE A 35 14.04 31.41 25.64
CA ILE A 35 14.41 30.86 24.33
C ILE A 35 13.23 30.06 23.85
N LEU A 36 12.41 30.65 23.00
CA LEU A 36 11.37 29.95 22.26
C LEU A 36 12.07 29.09 21.20
N ILE A 37 12.30 27.81 21.51
CA ILE A 37 12.74 26.82 20.53
C ILE A 37 11.55 26.59 19.61
N LEU A 38 11.54 27.29 18.47
CA LEU A 38 10.67 26.92 17.32
C LEU A 38 11.14 25.56 16.78
N LEU A 39 10.62 24.49 17.35
CA LEU A 39 10.63 23.17 16.68
C LEU A 39 9.86 23.33 15.37
N PRO A 40 10.44 22.97 14.22
CA PRO A 40 9.66 22.89 13.01
C PRO A 40 8.55 21.87 13.28
N ALA A 41 7.31 22.32 13.20
CA ALA A 41 6.16 21.41 13.16
C ALA A 41 6.38 20.51 11.95
N LEU A 42 6.91 19.30 12.15
CA LEU A 42 6.72 18.22 11.20
C LEU A 42 5.20 18.12 11.06
N ASN A 43 4.71 18.42 9.87
CA ASN A 43 3.35 18.09 9.48
C ASN A 43 3.21 16.56 9.50
N ALA A 44 3.04 16.00 10.68
CA ALA A 44 2.56 14.65 10.84
C ALA A 44 1.16 14.66 10.21
N ARG A 45 1.05 14.12 9.00
CA ARG A 45 -0.24 13.86 8.36
C ARG A 45 -0.96 12.92 9.31
N CYS A 46 -1.99 13.41 9.99
CA CYS A 46 -2.84 12.57 10.82
C CYS A 46 -3.36 11.41 9.99
N ALA A 47 -3.33 10.20 10.58
CA ALA A 47 -4.07 9.07 10.03
C ALA A 47 -5.53 9.49 9.77
N PRO A 48 -6.18 9.02 8.72
CA PRO A 48 -7.56 9.35 8.46
C PRO A 48 -8.43 8.95 9.67
N ASP A 49 -9.41 9.81 10.02
CA ASP A 49 -10.33 9.55 11.15
C ASP A 49 -11.13 8.23 10.98
N LYS A 50 -11.17 7.70 9.77
CA LYS A 50 -11.80 6.40 9.42
C LYS A 50 -10.83 5.57 8.60
N PRO A 51 -10.80 4.23 8.82
CA PRO A 51 -10.01 3.34 7.99
C PRO A 51 -10.34 3.48 6.50
N VAL A 52 -9.31 3.39 5.66
CA VAL A 52 -9.48 3.41 4.20
C VAL A 52 -10.04 2.06 3.74
N VAL A 53 -11.03 2.10 2.84
CA VAL A 53 -11.50 0.92 2.10
C VAL A 53 -11.29 1.21 0.62
N THR A 54 -10.28 0.58 0.03
CA THR A 54 -9.88 0.77 -1.37
C THR A 54 -10.29 -0.42 -2.21
N ALA A 55 -11.08 -0.18 -3.25
CA ALA A 55 -11.38 -1.17 -4.28
C ALA A 55 -10.48 -0.97 -5.50
N TYR A 56 -9.82 -2.02 -5.96
CA TYR A 56 -9.31 -2.06 -7.32
C TYR A 56 -10.44 -2.49 -8.25
N VAL A 57 -10.75 -1.65 -9.23
CA VAL A 57 -11.80 -1.89 -10.24
C VAL A 57 -11.10 -2.19 -11.56
N PHE A 58 -11.17 -3.46 -11.97
CA PHE A 58 -10.51 -3.98 -13.18
C PHE A 58 -11.53 -4.51 -14.17
N THR A 59 -11.95 -3.69 -15.12
CA THR A 59 -13.05 -3.97 -16.04
C THR A 59 -12.70 -4.87 -17.21
N ARG A 60 -11.45 -5.31 -17.34
CA ARG A 60 -10.97 -6.11 -18.49
C ARG A 60 -11.34 -5.47 -19.84
N SER A 61 -11.23 -4.14 -19.92
CA SER A 61 -11.58 -3.33 -21.09
C SER A 61 -13.09 -3.25 -21.41
N ALA A 62 -13.96 -3.71 -20.51
CA ALA A 62 -15.40 -3.52 -20.62
C ALA A 62 -15.85 -2.15 -20.08
N ALA A 63 -17.03 -1.69 -20.51
CA ALA A 63 -17.65 -0.52 -19.91
C ALA A 63 -18.33 -0.88 -18.58
N LEU A 64 -18.12 -0.07 -17.55
CA LEU A 64 -18.81 -0.20 -16.27
C LEU A 64 -20.31 0.02 -16.44
N ALA A 65 -21.10 -0.90 -15.91
CA ALA A 65 -22.54 -0.76 -15.86
C ALA A 65 -22.97 0.24 -14.76
N PRO A 66 -24.05 1.01 -14.98
CA PRO A 66 -24.58 1.91 -13.96
C PRO A 66 -24.96 1.15 -12.68
N GLY A 67 -24.42 1.58 -11.53
CA GLY A 67 -24.72 0.97 -10.24
C GLY A 67 -23.91 -0.28 -9.91
N GLU A 68 -22.97 -0.69 -10.75
CA GLU A 68 -22.12 -1.85 -10.55
C GLU A 68 -21.23 -1.68 -9.31
N VAL A 69 -20.70 -0.48 -9.07
CA VAL A 69 -19.83 -0.19 -7.93
C VAL A 69 -20.63 0.43 -6.77
N ASN A 70 -20.63 -0.25 -5.60
CA ASN A 70 -21.26 0.25 -4.38
C ASN A 70 -20.33 1.24 -3.64
N ALA A 71 -20.31 2.48 -4.10
CA ALA A 71 -19.46 3.53 -3.56
C ALA A 71 -19.69 3.85 -2.08
N ARG A 72 -20.86 3.53 -1.49
CA ARG A 72 -21.18 3.89 -0.09
C ARG A 72 -20.31 3.18 0.94
N LYS A 73 -19.72 2.04 0.57
CA LYS A 73 -18.83 1.23 1.42
C LYS A 73 -17.36 1.45 1.12
N LEU A 74 -17.04 2.34 0.19
CA LEU A 74 -15.69 2.63 -0.24
C LEU A 74 -15.27 4.04 0.17
N THR A 75 -13.99 4.20 0.49
CA THR A 75 -13.36 5.52 0.64
C THR A 75 -12.50 5.86 -0.58
N ARG A 76 -12.08 4.84 -1.32
CA ARG A 76 -11.23 4.97 -2.51
C ARG A 76 -11.55 3.93 -3.56
N VAL A 77 -11.43 4.34 -4.80
CA VAL A 77 -11.38 3.45 -5.97
C VAL A 77 -10.06 3.69 -6.69
N ASN A 78 -9.32 2.63 -6.96
CA ASN A 78 -8.18 2.60 -7.86
C ASN A 78 -8.64 1.93 -9.16
N TYR A 79 -8.82 2.69 -10.23
CA TYR A 79 -9.19 2.15 -11.53
C TYR A 79 -7.98 1.47 -12.19
N ALA A 80 -8.07 0.20 -12.46
CA ALA A 80 -7.00 -0.61 -13.03
C ALA A 80 -7.29 -0.93 -14.51
N PHE A 81 -6.41 -0.64 -15.45
CA PHE A 81 -5.15 0.04 -15.32
C PHE A 81 -4.94 1.05 -16.46
N ALA A 82 -4.26 2.15 -16.18
CA ALA A 82 -3.56 2.90 -17.20
C ALA A 82 -2.23 2.21 -17.54
N ASN A 83 -1.68 2.50 -18.71
CA ASN A 83 -0.41 1.92 -19.18
C ASN A 83 0.67 3.01 -19.36
N ILE A 84 1.90 2.59 -19.61
CA ILE A 84 3.02 3.46 -19.99
C ILE A 84 3.38 3.18 -21.45
N ASP A 85 3.17 4.16 -22.32
CA ASP A 85 3.67 4.13 -23.70
C ASP A 85 4.66 5.26 -23.93
N LYS A 86 5.84 4.92 -24.44
CA LYS A 86 6.93 5.88 -24.72
C LYS A 86 7.24 6.81 -23.54
N GLY A 87 7.23 6.24 -22.32
CA GLY A 87 7.53 6.96 -21.09
C GLY A 87 6.42 7.92 -20.61
N ARG A 88 5.19 7.81 -21.11
CA ARG A 88 4.04 8.64 -20.72
C ARG A 88 2.88 7.75 -20.31
N ILE A 89 2.07 8.22 -19.33
CA ILE A 89 0.82 7.53 -18.98
C ILE A 89 -0.19 7.67 -20.13
N VAL A 90 -0.83 6.55 -20.44
CA VAL A 90 -1.89 6.48 -21.46
C VAL A 90 -3.04 5.61 -20.95
N GLU A 91 -4.20 5.74 -21.58
CA GLU A 91 -5.33 4.83 -21.35
C GLU A 91 -4.93 3.39 -21.72
N GLY A 92 -5.34 2.41 -20.92
CA GLY A 92 -5.13 0.99 -21.19
C GLY A 92 -6.13 0.43 -22.21
N SER A 93 -7.31 1.07 -22.31
CA SER A 93 -8.38 0.65 -23.22
C SER A 93 -9.24 1.82 -23.69
N ALA A 94 -10.00 1.60 -24.77
CA ALA A 94 -10.96 2.59 -25.27
C ALA A 94 -12.14 2.86 -24.29
N ALA A 95 -12.38 1.98 -23.32
CA ALA A 95 -13.44 2.14 -22.32
C ALA A 95 -13.04 3.06 -21.16
N ASP A 96 -11.75 3.32 -20.95
CA ASP A 96 -11.24 3.97 -19.75
C ASP A 96 -11.80 5.37 -19.52
N ALA A 97 -11.91 6.19 -20.57
CA ALA A 97 -12.47 7.53 -20.45
C ALA A 97 -13.92 7.50 -19.91
N GLY A 98 -14.73 6.56 -20.40
CA GLY A 98 -16.11 6.34 -19.93
C GLY A 98 -16.15 5.79 -18.50
N ASN A 99 -15.30 4.83 -18.19
CA ASN A 99 -15.21 4.21 -16.86
C ASN A 99 -14.76 5.20 -15.79
N LEU A 100 -13.73 6.00 -16.05
CA LEU A 100 -13.26 7.05 -15.14
C LEU A 100 -14.34 8.11 -14.90
N ALA A 101 -15.10 8.50 -15.95
CA ALA A 101 -16.24 9.41 -15.80
C ALA A 101 -17.37 8.78 -14.95
N ALA A 102 -17.68 7.49 -15.15
CA ALA A 102 -18.65 6.76 -14.36
C ALA A 102 -18.25 6.65 -12.88
N LEU A 103 -16.98 6.34 -12.59
CA LEU A 103 -16.46 6.28 -11.23
C LEU A 103 -16.48 7.64 -10.54
N ASN A 104 -16.08 8.73 -11.22
CA ASN A 104 -16.19 10.07 -10.68
C ASN A 104 -17.65 10.48 -10.39
N ALA A 105 -18.60 10.01 -11.19
CA ALA A 105 -20.01 10.27 -10.95
C ALA A 105 -20.54 9.66 -9.64
N LEU A 106 -19.87 8.64 -9.08
CA LEU A 106 -20.21 8.03 -7.80
C LEU A 106 -20.03 9.00 -6.62
N LYS A 107 -19.19 10.02 -6.77
CA LYS A 107 -19.00 11.10 -5.78
C LYS A 107 -20.29 11.85 -5.46
N ARG A 108 -21.30 11.82 -6.36
CA ARG A 108 -22.64 12.37 -6.07
C ARG A 108 -23.35 11.61 -4.94
N ASN A 109 -23.07 10.32 -4.80
CA ASN A 109 -23.66 9.44 -3.78
C ASN A 109 -22.76 9.27 -2.55
N ASN A 110 -21.45 9.53 -2.71
CA ASN A 110 -20.44 9.52 -1.66
C ASN A 110 -19.42 10.64 -1.93
N PRO A 111 -19.67 11.87 -1.42
CA PRO A 111 -18.80 13.02 -1.67
C PRO A 111 -17.35 12.84 -1.16
N ASP A 112 -17.14 11.96 -0.18
CA ASP A 112 -15.83 11.68 0.40
C ASP A 112 -15.03 10.62 -0.40
N LEU A 113 -15.65 10.03 -1.44
CA LEU A 113 -14.98 9.04 -2.28
C LEU A 113 -13.82 9.67 -3.06
N THR A 114 -12.65 9.06 -2.99
CA THR A 114 -11.53 9.40 -3.87
C THR A 114 -11.42 8.40 -5.03
N VAL A 115 -11.19 8.91 -6.24
CA VAL A 115 -11.02 8.11 -7.46
C VAL A 115 -9.62 8.35 -8.00
N LEU A 116 -8.80 7.33 -7.99
CA LEU A 116 -7.45 7.31 -8.55
C LEU A 116 -7.43 6.41 -9.78
N VAL A 117 -6.45 6.62 -10.65
CA VAL A 117 -6.07 5.63 -11.65
C VAL A 117 -4.82 4.89 -11.14
N SER A 118 -4.83 3.57 -11.27
CA SER A 118 -3.64 2.74 -11.06
C SER A 118 -2.92 2.57 -12.40
N VAL A 119 -1.60 2.72 -12.40
CA VAL A 119 -0.76 2.54 -13.58
C VAL A 119 0.17 1.35 -13.37
N GLY A 120 0.25 0.44 -14.34
CA GLY A 120 1.10 -0.75 -14.30
C GLY A 120 0.34 -2.04 -14.05
N GLY A 121 0.52 -2.64 -12.88
CA GLY A 121 0.06 -3.98 -12.55
C GLY A 121 0.92 -5.06 -13.19
N TRP A 122 0.61 -6.33 -12.91
CA TRP A 122 1.41 -7.48 -13.33
C TRP A 122 1.81 -7.47 -14.81
N VAL A 123 0.85 -7.16 -15.69
CA VAL A 123 1.08 -7.26 -17.16
C VAL A 123 1.77 -6.01 -17.74
N TRP A 124 1.54 -4.83 -17.17
CA TRP A 124 1.93 -3.56 -17.79
C TRP A 124 3.06 -2.82 -17.07
N SER A 125 3.79 -3.48 -16.18
CA SER A 125 4.95 -2.90 -15.49
C SER A 125 6.20 -2.76 -16.36
N GLY A 126 6.21 -3.31 -17.60
CA GLY A 126 7.39 -3.32 -18.47
C GLY A 126 7.93 -1.95 -18.88
N GLY A 127 7.10 -0.90 -18.83
CA GLY A 127 7.51 0.47 -19.18
C GLY A 127 8.20 1.25 -18.05
N PHE A 128 8.12 0.79 -16.80
CA PHE A 128 8.59 1.57 -15.66
C PHE A 128 10.09 1.76 -15.59
N SER A 129 10.89 0.71 -15.76
CA SER A 129 12.34 0.78 -15.61
C SER A 129 12.98 1.77 -16.60
N ASP A 130 12.51 1.81 -17.85
CA ASP A 130 12.96 2.78 -18.83
C ASP A 130 12.47 4.20 -18.53
N MET A 131 11.21 4.35 -18.12
CA MET A 131 10.60 5.61 -17.75
C MET A 131 11.29 6.23 -16.52
N ALA A 132 11.62 5.42 -15.52
CA ALA A 132 12.20 5.90 -14.26
C ALA A 132 13.70 6.21 -14.34
N LEU A 133 14.39 5.79 -15.41
CA LEU A 133 15.85 5.76 -15.50
C LEU A 133 16.53 7.13 -15.32
N THR A 134 15.99 8.18 -15.93
CA THR A 134 16.59 9.51 -15.89
C THR A 134 15.63 10.55 -15.33
N GLN A 135 16.17 11.65 -14.81
CA GLN A 135 15.34 12.78 -14.38
C GLN A 135 14.46 13.32 -15.53
N ALA A 136 14.98 13.37 -16.75
CA ALA A 136 14.22 13.85 -17.90
C ALA A 136 13.05 12.93 -18.26
N SER A 137 13.26 11.60 -18.23
CA SER A 137 12.19 10.64 -18.51
C SER A 137 11.14 10.62 -17.39
N ARG A 138 11.56 10.69 -16.12
CA ARG A 138 10.61 10.83 -14.99
C ARG A 138 9.80 12.13 -15.07
N ALA A 139 10.45 13.25 -15.42
CA ALA A 139 9.75 14.53 -15.59
C ALA A 139 8.69 14.46 -16.72
N ALA A 140 9.02 13.84 -17.86
CA ALA A 140 8.08 13.66 -18.96
C ALA A 140 6.87 12.78 -18.57
N PHE A 141 7.10 11.72 -17.79
CA PHE A 141 6.04 10.89 -17.23
C PHE A 141 5.16 11.70 -16.26
N ILE A 142 5.76 12.37 -15.28
CA ILE A 142 5.07 13.15 -14.26
C ILE A 142 4.23 14.27 -14.87
N ASP A 143 4.72 14.95 -15.90
CA ASP A 143 3.93 15.94 -16.62
C ASP A 143 2.73 15.30 -17.33
N SER A 144 2.91 14.12 -17.94
CA SER A 144 1.79 13.39 -18.54
C SER A 144 0.78 12.89 -17.52
N VAL A 145 1.22 12.52 -16.31
CA VAL A 145 0.33 12.19 -15.17
C VAL A 145 -0.47 13.42 -14.74
N ALA A 146 0.16 14.59 -14.64
CA ALA A 146 -0.52 15.82 -14.29
C ALA A 146 -1.65 16.17 -15.29
N ASP A 147 -1.36 16.01 -16.59
CA ASP A 147 -2.34 16.18 -17.67
C ASP A 147 -3.47 15.16 -17.58
N PHE A 148 -3.14 13.89 -17.32
CA PHE A 148 -4.11 12.78 -17.21
C PHE A 148 -5.05 12.98 -16.01
N VAL A 149 -4.51 13.25 -14.83
CA VAL A 149 -5.27 13.51 -13.59
C VAL A 149 -6.18 14.72 -13.76
N THR A 150 -5.71 15.76 -14.44
CA THR A 150 -6.53 16.97 -14.72
C THR A 150 -7.64 16.68 -15.72
N ARG A 151 -7.32 16.00 -16.83
CA ARG A 151 -8.26 15.64 -17.90
C ARG A 151 -9.44 14.82 -17.37
N TYR A 152 -9.13 13.80 -16.56
CA TYR A 152 -10.13 12.88 -16.01
C TYR A 152 -10.65 13.29 -14.63
N GLN A 153 -10.26 14.46 -14.10
CA GLN A 153 -10.68 14.99 -12.80
C GLN A 153 -10.47 14.01 -11.64
N LEU A 154 -9.34 13.28 -11.68
CA LEU A 154 -9.00 12.27 -10.69
C LEU A 154 -8.46 12.91 -9.42
N ASP A 155 -8.54 12.19 -8.30
CA ASP A 155 -8.03 12.63 -7.00
C ASP A 155 -6.57 12.21 -6.77
N GLY A 156 -5.94 11.57 -7.74
CA GLY A 156 -4.54 11.18 -7.65
C GLY A 156 -4.15 10.03 -8.55
N LEU A 157 -3.03 9.43 -8.20
CA LEU A 157 -2.41 8.30 -8.90
C LEU A 157 -2.07 7.19 -7.92
N ASP A 158 -2.27 5.96 -8.33
CA ASP A 158 -1.73 4.76 -7.73
C ASP A 158 -0.63 4.19 -8.63
N ILE A 159 0.52 3.85 -8.07
CA ILE A 159 1.65 3.24 -8.80
C ILE A 159 1.70 1.76 -8.43
N ASP A 160 1.49 0.92 -9.43
CA ASP A 160 1.56 -0.53 -9.31
C ASP A 160 2.70 -1.07 -10.18
N TRP A 161 3.94 -0.88 -9.70
CA TRP A 161 5.14 -1.35 -10.39
C TRP A 161 5.57 -2.72 -9.87
N GLU A 162 5.38 -3.76 -10.68
CA GLU A 162 5.67 -5.16 -10.35
C GLU A 162 6.81 -5.72 -11.20
N TYR A 163 8.11 -5.55 -10.78
CA TYR A 163 8.56 -4.90 -9.55
C TYR A 163 9.80 -4.02 -9.82
N PRO A 164 10.08 -2.99 -9.00
CA PRO A 164 11.34 -2.25 -9.08
C PRO A 164 12.53 -3.18 -8.79
N SER A 165 13.56 -3.14 -9.61
CA SER A 165 14.81 -3.93 -9.48
C SER A 165 14.63 -5.46 -9.46
N MET A 166 13.46 -5.98 -9.76
CA MET A 166 13.13 -7.40 -9.72
C MET A 166 12.37 -7.83 -10.97
N ALA A 167 12.46 -9.12 -11.29
CA ALA A 167 11.59 -9.72 -12.29
C ALA A 167 10.15 -9.81 -11.76
N GLY A 168 9.19 -9.40 -12.60
CA GLY A 168 7.78 -9.73 -12.48
C GLY A 168 7.34 -10.53 -13.71
N SER A 169 6.22 -10.18 -14.31
CA SER A 169 5.85 -10.72 -15.63
C SER A 169 6.79 -10.24 -16.73
N THR A 170 7.52 -9.16 -16.51
CA THR A 170 8.55 -8.61 -17.39
C THR A 170 9.95 -8.85 -16.85
N GLN A 171 10.92 -8.97 -17.78
CA GLN A 171 12.36 -9.01 -17.47
C GLN A 171 13.03 -7.65 -17.65
N ASN A 172 12.27 -6.58 -17.89
CA ASN A 172 12.81 -5.23 -18.02
C ASN A 172 12.91 -4.56 -16.64
N PHE A 173 13.99 -4.84 -15.92
CA PHE A 173 14.33 -4.26 -14.64
C PHE A 173 15.83 -3.99 -14.53
N ARG A 174 16.24 -3.09 -13.64
CA ARG A 174 17.63 -2.68 -13.39
C ARG A 174 17.88 -2.54 -11.88
N PRO A 175 19.11 -2.76 -11.39
CA PRO A 175 19.46 -2.46 -10.00
C PRO A 175 19.19 -1.00 -9.60
N GLU A 176 19.34 -0.06 -10.53
CA GLU A 176 19.10 1.37 -10.33
C GLU A 176 17.62 1.70 -10.08
N ASP A 177 16.70 0.80 -10.41
CA ASP A 177 15.27 0.99 -10.19
C ASP A 177 14.97 1.17 -8.69
N LYS A 178 15.76 0.57 -7.79
CA LYS A 178 15.67 0.77 -6.35
C LYS A 178 15.69 2.25 -5.97
N GLN A 179 16.69 2.98 -6.45
CA GLN A 179 16.82 4.42 -6.21
C GLN A 179 15.85 5.22 -7.08
N ASN A 180 15.66 4.83 -8.34
CA ASN A 180 14.79 5.52 -9.27
C ASN A 180 13.33 5.50 -8.82
N TYR A 181 12.89 4.43 -8.16
CA TYR A 181 11.56 4.35 -7.54
C TYR A 181 11.37 5.42 -6.47
N THR A 182 12.35 5.59 -5.59
CA THR A 182 12.34 6.65 -4.57
C THR A 182 12.31 8.04 -5.21
N LEU A 183 13.13 8.27 -6.23
CA LEU A 183 13.17 9.55 -6.95
C LEU A 183 11.85 9.84 -7.65
N LEU A 184 11.24 8.85 -8.29
CA LEU A 184 9.94 8.98 -8.95
C LEU A 184 8.86 9.44 -7.95
N MET A 185 8.75 8.79 -6.78
CA MET A 185 7.76 9.16 -5.76
C MET A 185 8.01 10.59 -5.24
N LYS A 186 9.25 10.95 -4.99
CA LYS A 186 9.63 12.28 -4.53
C LYS A 186 9.29 13.37 -5.54
N GLU A 187 9.63 13.15 -6.80
CA GLU A 187 9.39 14.12 -7.88
C GLU A 187 7.90 14.25 -8.17
N LEU A 188 7.16 13.14 -8.20
CA LEU A 188 5.70 13.11 -8.35
C LEU A 188 5.00 13.85 -7.20
N ARG A 189 5.40 13.64 -5.94
CA ARG A 189 4.87 14.37 -4.80
C ARG A 189 5.11 15.87 -4.92
N GLY A 190 6.31 16.28 -5.32
CA GLY A 190 6.63 17.68 -5.56
C GLY A 190 5.73 18.32 -6.63
N ARG A 191 5.41 17.57 -7.70
CA ARG A 191 4.50 18.03 -8.75
C ARG A 191 3.06 18.15 -8.24
N PHE A 192 2.59 17.14 -7.51
CA PHE A 192 1.24 17.16 -6.94
C PHE A 192 1.06 18.25 -5.90
N ASP A 193 2.07 18.54 -5.05
CA ASP A 193 2.03 19.65 -4.10
C ASP A 193 1.88 21.03 -4.79
N GLN A 194 2.43 21.18 -6.01
CA GLN A 194 2.21 22.38 -6.82
C GLN A 194 0.78 22.42 -7.38
N MET A 195 0.28 21.30 -7.90
CA MET A 195 -1.07 21.20 -8.44
C MET A 195 -2.14 21.41 -7.34
N GLU A 196 -1.96 20.87 -6.13
CA GLU A 196 -2.86 21.04 -5.00
C GLU A 196 -3.11 22.53 -4.69
N LYS A 197 -2.06 23.37 -4.76
CA LYS A 197 -2.16 24.82 -4.54
C LYS A 197 -2.99 25.50 -5.61
N LEU A 198 -2.92 25.04 -6.86
CA LEU A 198 -3.67 25.60 -7.97
C LEU A 198 -5.13 25.11 -7.99
N LEU A 199 -5.33 23.82 -7.66
CA LEU A 199 -6.64 23.18 -7.71
C LEU A 199 -7.44 23.36 -6.41
N HIS A 200 -6.81 23.86 -5.34
CA HIS A 200 -7.40 23.99 -4.00
C HIS A 200 -8.01 22.69 -3.47
N ARG A 201 -7.42 21.53 -3.83
CA ARG A 201 -7.81 20.21 -3.37
C ARG A 201 -6.62 19.26 -3.25
N ARG A 202 -6.78 18.24 -2.42
CA ARG A 202 -5.78 17.20 -2.22
C ARG A 202 -5.63 16.33 -3.46
N LEU A 203 -4.38 15.91 -3.76
CA LEU A 203 -4.04 14.86 -4.71
C LEU A 203 -3.28 13.74 -3.99
N TYR A 204 -3.77 12.53 -4.12
CA TYR A 204 -3.22 11.36 -3.44
C TYR A 204 -2.20 10.64 -4.32
N ILE A 205 -1.15 10.14 -3.70
CA ILE A 205 -0.21 9.19 -4.29
C ILE A 205 -0.28 7.92 -3.44
N THR A 206 -0.66 6.81 -4.05
CA THR A 206 -0.63 5.50 -3.43
C THR A 206 0.25 4.55 -4.23
N ILE A 207 0.73 3.50 -3.60
CA ILE A 207 1.55 2.48 -4.25
C ILE A 207 1.05 1.11 -3.87
N ALA A 208 0.97 0.17 -4.83
CA ALA A 208 0.85 -1.25 -4.56
C ALA A 208 2.25 -1.86 -4.41
N THR A 209 2.44 -2.73 -3.45
CA THR A 209 3.77 -3.27 -3.10
C THR A 209 3.71 -4.77 -2.83
N GLY A 210 4.75 -5.49 -3.27
CA GLY A 210 4.91 -6.90 -2.93
C GLY A 210 5.01 -7.12 -1.42
N ALA A 211 4.41 -8.19 -0.92
CA ALA A 211 4.36 -8.48 0.51
C ALA A 211 5.53 -9.31 1.02
N GLN A 212 6.39 -9.80 0.15
CA GLN A 212 7.54 -10.62 0.52
C GLN A 212 8.77 -9.75 0.81
N SER A 213 9.67 -10.24 1.66
CA SER A 213 10.87 -9.51 2.12
C SER A 213 11.82 -9.11 0.99
N ASP A 214 11.85 -9.85 -0.11
CA ASP A 214 12.66 -9.53 -1.29
C ASP A 214 12.25 -8.19 -1.93
N PHE A 215 10.97 -7.81 -1.90
CA PHE A 215 10.55 -6.47 -2.32
C PHE A 215 11.21 -5.37 -1.47
N LEU A 216 11.33 -5.58 -0.16
CA LEU A 216 11.98 -4.63 0.75
C LEU A 216 13.49 -4.53 0.49
N ASP A 217 14.13 -5.63 0.12
CA ASP A 217 15.56 -5.66 -0.23
C ASP A 217 15.85 -4.87 -1.53
N HIS A 218 14.86 -4.81 -2.43
CA HIS A 218 14.96 -4.17 -3.74
C HIS A 218 14.37 -2.75 -3.80
N THR A 219 13.90 -2.21 -2.67
CA THR A 219 13.33 -0.87 -2.56
C THR A 219 13.86 -0.11 -1.34
N GLU A 220 13.62 1.19 -1.27
CA GLU A 220 13.99 2.05 -0.14
C GLU A 220 12.71 2.50 0.59
N MET A 221 11.91 1.54 1.10
CA MET A 221 10.56 1.83 1.60
C MET A 221 10.53 2.85 2.74
N GLY A 222 11.56 2.92 3.59
CA GLY A 222 11.71 3.94 4.62
C GLY A 222 11.81 5.37 4.06
N GLU A 223 12.30 5.54 2.83
CA GLU A 223 12.32 6.82 2.12
C GLU A 223 11.05 7.01 1.28
N VAL A 224 10.64 6.02 0.50
CA VAL A 224 9.46 6.04 -0.39
C VAL A 224 8.21 6.48 0.39
N GLN A 225 7.98 5.92 1.57
CA GLN A 225 6.81 6.24 2.40
C GLN A 225 6.66 7.73 2.74
N LYS A 226 7.73 8.52 2.67
CA LYS A 226 7.68 9.97 2.94
C LYS A 226 6.91 10.74 1.87
N TYR A 227 6.81 10.20 0.67
CA TYR A 227 6.26 10.84 -0.51
C TYR A 227 4.89 10.32 -0.93
N VAL A 228 4.43 9.20 -0.34
CA VAL A 228 3.15 8.57 -0.65
C VAL A 228 2.16 8.71 0.52
N ASP A 229 0.88 8.66 0.23
CA ASP A 229 -0.19 8.77 1.22
C ASP A 229 -0.47 7.41 1.88
N THR A 230 -0.54 6.34 1.09
CA THR A 230 -0.69 4.96 1.58
C THR A 230 0.16 3.97 0.78
N VAL A 231 0.54 2.89 1.45
CA VAL A 231 1.21 1.72 0.90
C VAL A 231 0.19 0.58 0.91
N ASN A 232 -0.30 0.20 -0.26
CA ASN A 232 -1.25 -0.89 -0.45
C ASN A 232 -0.46 -2.20 -0.51
N LEU A 233 -0.34 -2.87 0.63
CA LEU A 233 0.43 -4.09 0.79
C LEU A 233 -0.35 -5.27 0.18
N MET A 234 0.13 -5.85 -0.91
CA MET A 234 -0.46 -7.02 -1.58
C MET A 234 -0.19 -8.30 -0.77
N ALA A 235 -0.84 -8.42 0.41
CA ALA A 235 -0.67 -9.52 1.36
C ALA A 235 -1.43 -10.79 0.90
N TYR A 236 -1.18 -11.17 -0.36
CA TYR A 236 -1.75 -12.34 -1.03
C TYR A 236 -0.74 -12.90 -2.04
N ASP A 237 -1.12 -13.97 -2.76
CA ASP A 237 -0.25 -14.71 -3.67
C ASP A 237 1.02 -15.27 -3.01
N TYR A 238 0.96 -15.51 -1.69
CA TYR A 238 2.06 -16.17 -0.98
C TYR A 238 2.29 -17.61 -1.43
N TYR A 239 1.21 -18.25 -1.89
CA TYR A 239 1.22 -19.55 -2.56
C TYR A 239 0.46 -19.47 -3.87
N GLU A 240 1.18 -19.73 -4.95
CA GLU A 240 0.62 -19.81 -6.30
C GLU A 240 0.85 -21.18 -6.91
N PRO A 241 -0.11 -21.69 -7.74
CA PRO A 241 0.09 -22.96 -8.43
C PRO A 241 1.25 -22.96 -9.41
N SER A 242 1.59 -21.79 -9.97
CA SER A 242 2.69 -21.61 -10.93
C SER A 242 4.07 -21.74 -10.30
N ASP A 243 4.23 -21.29 -9.04
CA ASP A 243 5.54 -21.20 -8.38
C ASP A 243 5.94 -22.46 -7.67
N GLY A 244 4.98 -23.29 -7.32
CA GLY A 244 5.21 -24.37 -6.40
C GLY A 244 4.53 -25.67 -6.70
N LYS A 245 5.15 -26.73 -6.22
CA LYS A 245 4.63 -28.11 -6.29
C LYS A 245 3.81 -28.46 -5.05
N ILE A 246 3.48 -27.47 -4.21
CA ILE A 246 2.81 -27.65 -2.93
C ILE A 246 1.66 -26.66 -2.77
N THR A 247 0.57 -27.14 -2.22
CA THR A 247 -0.59 -26.31 -1.85
C THR A 247 -0.26 -25.48 -0.60
N GLY A 248 -0.94 -24.35 -0.42
CA GLY A 248 -0.81 -23.53 0.77
C GLY A 248 -1.83 -22.39 0.81
N ASN A 249 -1.85 -21.66 1.90
CA ASN A 249 -2.71 -20.50 2.04
C ASN A 249 -2.12 -19.32 1.25
N HIS A 250 -2.84 -18.82 0.24
CA HIS A 250 -2.32 -17.72 -0.56
C HIS A 250 -2.46 -16.35 0.11
N ALA A 251 -3.28 -16.24 1.16
CA ALA A 251 -3.45 -15.00 1.91
C ALA A 251 -3.60 -15.24 3.44
N PRO A 252 -2.69 -15.97 4.11
CA PRO A 252 -2.80 -16.27 5.54
C PRO A 252 -2.67 -14.98 6.37
N LEU A 253 -3.52 -14.81 7.40
CA LEU A 253 -3.37 -13.68 8.33
C LEU A 253 -2.17 -13.89 9.24
N PHE A 254 -2.04 -15.07 9.86
CA PHE A 254 -0.93 -15.44 10.72
C PHE A 254 -0.15 -16.61 10.13
N THR A 255 1.10 -16.76 10.56
CA THR A 255 1.94 -17.88 10.13
C THR A 255 1.50 -19.17 10.80
N ASP A 256 1.14 -20.19 10.00
CA ASP A 256 0.96 -21.55 10.50
C ASP A 256 2.36 -22.15 10.80
N PRO A 257 2.61 -22.70 12.00
CA PRO A 257 3.86 -23.38 12.31
C PRO A 257 4.20 -24.56 11.38
N ALA A 258 3.20 -25.14 10.72
CA ALA A 258 3.38 -26.20 9.72
C ALA A 258 3.68 -25.68 8.30
N ASP A 259 3.56 -24.37 8.07
CA ASP A 259 3.85 -23.75 6.78
C ASP A 259 5.36 -23.78 6.49
N PRO A 260 5.82 -24.49 5.44
CA PRO A 260 7.25 -24.57 5.10
C PRO A 260 7.84 -23.23 4.62
N LYS A 261 7.02 -22.28 4.13
CA LYS A 261 7.49 -20.94 3.76
C LYS A 261 7.51 -19.98 4.96
N GLY A 262 6.69 -20.23 5.99
CA GLY A 262 6.63 -19.42 7.21
C GLY A 262 6.19 -17.98 6.94
N ILE A 263 5.26 -17.75 6.01
CA ILE A 263 4.83 -16.43 5.52
C ILE A 263 3.40 -16.11 5.94
N SER A 264 3.11 -14.81 6.12
CA SER A 264 1.76 -14.33 6.46
C SER A 264 1.65 -12.82 6.32
N ALA A 265 0.44 -12.32 6.29
CA ALA A 265 0.15 -10.89 6.29
C ALA A 265 0.72 -10.17 7.52
N ASP A 266 0.57 -10.75 8.72
CA ASP A 266 1.15 -10.23 9.96
C ASP A 266 2.68 -10.13 9.91
N ARG A 267 3.35 -11.13 9.34
CA ARG A 267 4.80 -11.07 9.16
C ARG A 267 5.18 -9.95 8.20
N SER A 268 4.52 -9.84 7.06
CA SER A 268 4.80 -8.79 6.08
C SER A 268 4.55 -7.39 6.64
N VAL A 269 3.47 -7.17 7.38
CA VAL A 269 3.22 -5.89 8.06
C VAL A 269 4.38 -5.52 8.98
N ARG A 270 4.83 -6.46 9.81
CA ARG A 270 5.98 -6.21 10.72
C ARG A 270 7.28 -5.93 9.97
N GLU A 271 7.55 -6.62 8.88
CA GLU A 271 8.73 -6.37 8.04
C GLU A 271 8.67 -4.96 7.41
N TYR A 272 7.50 -4.51 6.96
CA TYR A 272 7.30 -3.14 6.46
C TYR A 272 7.48 -2.07 7.54
N GLU A 273 6.97 -2.30 8.76
CA GLU A 273 7.20 -1.40 9.89
C GLU A 273 8.69 -1.32 10.26
N GLN A 274 9.40 -2.45 10.26
CA GLN A 274 10.85 -2.51 10.47
C GLN A 274 11.64 -1.78 9.37
N ALA A 275 11.14 -1.81 8.13
CA ALA A 275 11.69 -1.04 7.02
C ALA A 275 11.38 0.47 7.08
N GLY A 276 10.67 0.92 8.12
CA GLY A 276 10.38 2.34 8.37
C GLY A 276 9.09 2.86 7.77
N VAL A 277 8.16 1.97 7.37
CA VAL A 277 6.82 2.36 6.94
C VAL A 277 5.89 2.44 8.16
N PRO A 278 5.32 3.61 8.49
CA PRO A 278 4.40 3.71 9.62
C PRO A 278 3.14 2.86 9.42
N ALA A 279 2.67 2.17 10.46
CA ALA A 279 1.43 1.38 10.44
C ALA A 279 0.25 2.17 9.84
N ALA A 280 0.10 3.44 10.23
CA ALA A 280 -0.95 4.33 9.73
C ALA A 280 -0.87 4.67 8.22
N LYS A 281 0.13 4.15 7.49
CA LYS A 281 0.24 4.23 6.03
C LYS A 281 0.03 2.89 5.34
N ILE A 282 0.07 1.78 6.06
CA ILE A 282 -0.11 0.44 5.50
C ILE A 282 -1.61 0.16 5.33
N VAL A 283 -2.01 -0.13 4.09
CA VAL A 283 -3.35 -0.62 3.74
C VAL A 283 -3.22 -2.12 3.46
N LEU A 284 -3.87 -2.95 4.27
CA LEU A 284 -3.78 -4.40 4.15
C LEU A 284 -4.55 -4.89 2.92
N GLY A 285 -3.85 -5.54 2.01
CA GLY A 285 -4.43 -6.13 0.81
C GLY A 285 -5.03 -7.51 1.06
N VAL A 286 -6.18 -7.74 0.46
CA VAL A 286 -6.87 -9.03 0.46
C VAL A 286 -7.37 -9.39 -0.94
N PRO A 287 -7.33 -10.68 -1.32
CA PRO A 287 -7.82 -11.10 -2.62
C PRO A 287 -9.31 -11.44 -2.56
N PHE A 288 -10.08 -11.07 -3.58
CA PHE A 288 -11.45 -11.55 -3.78
C PHE A 288 -11.49 -12.76 -4.73
N TYR A 289 -10.33 -13.35 -4.96
CA TYR A 289 -10.13 -14.58 -5.76
C TYR A 289 -9.36 -15.61 -4.96
N GLY A 290 -9.26 -16.82 -5.49
CA GLY A 290 -8.50 -17.92 -4.90
C GLY A 290 -7.62 -18.63 -5.91
N HIS A 291 -6.73 -19.46 -5.40
CA HIS A 291 -5.86 -20.34 -6.18
C HIS A 291 -6.28 -21.78 -6.08
N MET A 292 -6.12 -22.54 -7.18
CA MET A 292 -6.55 -23.93 -7.29
C MET A 292 -5.42 -24.86 -7.70
N TRP A 293 -5.27 -25.94 -6.95
CA TRP A 293 -4.36 -27.05 -7.26
C TRP A 293 -5.15 -28.32 -7.48
N GLY A 294 -4.80 -29.06 -8.51
CA GLY A 294 -5.31 -30.41 -8.81
C GLY A 294 -4.30 -31.49 -8.44
N LYS A 295 -4.76 -32.74 -8.46
CA LYS A 295 -4.00 -33.95 -8.09
C LYS A 295 -3.43 -33.88 -6.68
N VAL A 296 -4.17 -33.28 -5.77
CA VAL A 296 -3.75 -33.06 -4.38
C VAL A 296 -4.15 -34.26 -3.52
N PRO A 297 -3.21 -34.94 -2.84
CA PRO A 297 -3.53 -36.04 -1.93
C PRO A 297 -4.44 -35.62 -0.78
N PRO A 298 -5.24 -36.55 -0.19
CA PRO A 298 -6.20 -36.22 0.86
C PRO A 298 -5.58 -35.99 2.25
N ALA A 299 -4.27 -36.23 2.41
CA ALA A 299 -3.61 -35.94 3.68
C ALA A 299 -3.76 -34.49 4.07
N ASN A 300 -4.02 -34.21 5.34
CA ASN A 300 -4.31 -32.87 5.89
C ASN A 300 -5.37 -32.10 5.09
N ASN A 301 -6.36 -32.79 4.55
CA ASN A 301 -7.40 -32.24 3.66
C ASN A 301 -6.82 -31.41 2.51
N GLY A 302 -5.67 -31.82 2.00
CA GLY A 302 -4.99 -31.19 0.88
C GLY A 302 -4.10 -30.00 1.22
N LEU A 303 -4.07 -29.53 2.47
CA LEU A 303 -3.21 -28.40 2.87
C LEU A 303 -1.74 -28.86 3.03
N PHE A 304 -0.80 -28.08 2.46
CA PHE A 304 0.66 -28.35 2.40
C PHE A 304 0.97 -29.70 1.74
N GLN A 305 0.20 -30.07 0.75
CA GLN A 305 0.40 -31.31 -0.03
C GLN A 305 0.94 -31.02 -1.42
N PRO A 306 1.61 -31.98 -2.06
CA PRO A 306 1.95 -31.86 -3.47
C PRO A 306 0.70 -31.56 -4.33
N GLY A 307 0.83 -30.64 -5.28
CA GLY A 307 -0.26 -30.28 -6.17
C GLY A 307 0.26 -29.81 -7.53
N GLN A 308 -0.64 -29.64 -8.48
CA GLN A 308 -0.34 -29.15 -9.82
C GLN A 308 -1.31 -28.04 -10.19
N PRO A 309 -0.91 -27.05 -11.02
CA PRO A 309 -1.85 -26.07 -11.55
C PRO A 309 -3.05 -26.76 -12.23
N VAL A 310 -4.23 -26.24 -11.99
CA VAL A 310 -5.44 -26.63 -12.75
C VAL A 310 -5.53 -25.70 -13.96
N PRO A 311 -5.42 -26.22 -15.20
CA PRO A 311 -5.49 -25.40 -16.39
C PRO A 311 -6.79 -24.60 -16.47
N ASN A 312 -6.67 -23.32 -16.82
CA ASN A 312 -7.81 -22.41 -16.97
C ASN A 312 -8.70 -22.28 -15.71
N ALA A 313 -8.19 -22.64 -14.54
CA ALA A 313 -8.92 -22.50 -13.30
C ALA A 313 -9.04 -21.02 -12.94
N TYR A 314 -10.25 -20.62 -12.61
CA TYR A 314 -10.54 -19.31 -12.06
C TYR A 314 -11.43 -19.48 -10.83
N ALA A 315 -10.93 -19.07 -9.68
CA ALA A 315 -11.59 -19.23 -8.41
C ALA A 315 -11.90 -17.86 -7.79
N ASN A 316 -12.52 -16.93 -8.55
CA ASN A 316 -13.07 -15.74 -7.94
C ASN A 316 -14.14 -16.13 -6.91
N TYR A 317 -14.43 -15.23 -5.97
CA TYR A 317 -15.37 -15.53 -4.88
C TYR A 317 -16.77 -15.93 -5.40
N GLY A 318 -17.23 -15.29 -6.50
CA GLY A 318 -18.48 -15.68 -7.15
C GLY A 318 -18.48 -17.12 -7.64
N ALA A 319 -17.38 -17.61 -8.22
CA ALA A 319 -17.25 -19.01 -8.63
C ALA A 319 -17.16 -19.95 -7.41
N VAL A 320 -16.41 -19.56 -6.37
CA VAL A 320 -16.33 -20.35 -5.13
C VAL A 320 -17.71 -20.58 -4.52
N THR A 321 -18.51 -19.53 -4.39
CA THR A 321 -19.86 -19.61 -3.80
C THR A 321 -20.89 -20.24 -4.72
N GLY A 322 -20.78 -20.02 -6.03
CA GLY A 322 -21.76 -20.48 -7.01
C GLY A 322 -21.57 -21.92 -7.50
N THR A 323 -20.32 -22.41 -7.53
CA THR A 323 -20.00 -23.69 -8.17
C THR A 323 -19.17 -24.67 -7.34
N MET A 324 -18.65 -24.24 -6.18
CA MET A 324 -17.79 -25.10 -5.36
C MET A 324 -18.44 -25.42 -4.00
N LEU A 325 -18.78 -24.41 -3.22
CA LEU A 325 -19.45 -24.60 -1.92
C LEU A 325 -20.79 -25.33 -2.11
N GLY A 326 -20.97 -26.47 -1.41
CA GLY A 326 -22.15 -27.33 -1.58
C GLY A 326 -22.14 -28.22 -2.80
N HIS A 327 -21.08 -28.15 -3.65
CA HIS A 327 -20.94 -28.96 -4.88
C HIS A 327 -19.74 -29.91 -4.81
N GLY A 328 -19.66 -30.69 -3.73
CA GLY A 328 -18.61 -31.69 -3.52
C GLY A 328 -17.30 -31.12 -2.90
N TYR A 329 -17.22 -29.83 -2.69
CA TYR A 329 -16.12 -29.22 -1.95
C TYR A 329 -16.53 -29.02 -0.48
N THR A 330 -15.64 -29.44 0.43
CA THR A 330 -15.79 -29.22 1.87
C THR A 330 -14.94 -28.00 2.28
N ARG A 331 -15.56 -27.08 3.02
CA ARG A 331 -14.84 -25.97 3.66
C ARG A 331 -14.10 -26.45 4.89
N TYR A 332 -12.84 -26.12 4.97
CA TYR A 332 -11.98 -26.29 6.14
C TYR A 332 -11.50 -24.92 6.61
N TRP A 333 -11.01 -24.89 7.82
CA TRP A 333 -10.48 -23.69 8.45
C TRP A 333 -9.07 -23.97 8.98
N ASP A 334 -8.09 -23.25 8.47
CA ASP A 334 -6.76 -23.22 9.06
C ASP A 334 -6.78 -22.27 10.26
N LYS A 335 -6.85 -22.87 11.46
CA LYS A 335 -6.96 -22.12 12.70
C LYS A 335 -5.71 -21.30 13.00
N ALA A 336 -4.53 -21.80 12.64
CA ALA A 336 -3.27 -21.12 12.88
C ALA A 336 -3.13 -19.90 11.95
N ALA A 337 -3.43 -20.07 10.67
CA ALA A 337 -3.38 -19.01 9.67
C ALA A 337 -4.62 -18.08 9.68
N SER A 338 -5.71 -18.48 10.33
CA SER A 338 -6.99 -17.76 10.39
C SER A 338 -7.62 -17.51 9.02
N VAL A 339 -7.61 -18.53 8.16
CA VAL A 339 -8.17 -18.47 6.79
C VAL A 339 -8.88 -19.76 6.39
N PRO A 340 -9.89 -19.68 5.49
CA PRO A 340 -10.56 -20.83 4.93
C PRO A 340 -9.78 -21.44 3.77
N TYR A 341 -10.06 -22.71 3.52
CA TYR A 341 -9.74 -23.38 2.26
C TYR A 341 -10.79 -24.43 1.92
N LEU A 342 -10.87 -24.81 0.64
CA LEU A 342 -11.73 -25.88 0.19
C LEU A 342 -10.90 -27.08 -0.23
N TYR A 343 -11.44 -28.27 0.02
CA TYR A 343 -10.92 -29.49 -0.55
C TYR A 343 -12.03 -30.38 -1.09
N ASN A 344 -11.85 -30.88 -2.31
CA ASN A 344 -12.68 -31.89 -2.91
C ASN A 344 -11.88 -33.20 -3.03
N SER A 345 -12.19 -34.17 -2.17
CA SER A 345 -11.44 -35.42 -2.09
C SER A 345 -11.64 -36.35 -3.31
N GLU A 346 -12.81 -36.28 -3.96
CA GLU A 346 -13.08 -37.06 -5.17
C GLU A 346 -12.30 -36.54 -6.38
N LYS A 347 -12.30 -35.21 -6.56
CA LYS A 347 -11.59 -34.56 -7.66
C LYS A 347 -10.12 -34.28 -7.33
N GLN A 348 -9.69 -34.45 -6.08
CA GLN A 348 -8.37 -34.13 -5.58
C GLN A 348 -7.98 -32.66 -5.87
N ILE A 349 -8.92 -31.75 -5.62
CA ILE A 349 -8.73 -30.31 -5.83
C ILE A 349 -8.72 -29.58 -4.49
N PHE A 350 -7.67 -28.78 -4.29
CA PHE A 350 -7.53 -27.84 -3.17
C PHE A 350 -7.73 -26.42 -3.70
N VAL A 351 -8.40 -25.56 -2.89
CA VAL A 351 -8.63 -24.15 -3.22
C VAL A 351 -8.32 -23.32 -1.99
N SER A 352 -7.37 -22.39 -2.08
CA SER A 352 -7.14 -21.34 -1.09
C SER A 352 -7.91 -20.09 -1.51
N TYR A 353 -8.67 -19.49 -0.58
CA TYR A 353 -9.53 -18.34 -0.87
C TYR A 353 -9.82 -17.53 0.41
N GLU A 354 -10.52 -16.41 0.30
CA GLU A 354 -11.05 -15.62 1.41
C GLU A 354 -12.57 -15.79 1.55
N ASP A 355 -13.09 -15.62 2.77
CA ASP A 355 -14.53 -15.54 3.03
C ASP A 355 -14.86 -14.45 4.06
N PRO A 356 -16.15 -14.19 4.36
CA PRO A 356 -16.53 -13.17 5.34
C PRO A 356 -15.93 -13.37 6.73
N GLU A 357 -15.67 -14.63 7.17
CA GLU A 357 -15.07 -14.92 8.46
C GLU A 357 -13.61 -14.48 8.53
N SER A 358 -12.80 -14.82 7.51
CA SER A 358 -11.40 -14.41 7.43
C SER A 358 -11.26 -12.89 7.28
N LEU A 359 -12.12 -12.25 6.47
CA LEU A 359 -12.10 -10.80 6.30
C LEU A 359 -12.52 -10.03 7.55
N ALA A 360 -13.45 -10.54 8.35
CA ALA A 360 -13.79 -9.96 9.65
C ALA A 360 -12.58 -10.00 10.61
N LEU A 361 -11.81 -11.10 10.63
CA LEU A 361 -10.58 -11.21 11.42
C LEU A 361 -9.49 -10.28 10.92
N LYS A 362 -9.31 -10.15 9.60
CA LYS A 362 -8.36 -9.20 9.00
C LYS A 362 -8.76 -7.75 9.25
N SER A 363 -10.05 -7.42 9.21
CA SER A 363 -10.54 -6.09 9.58
C SER A 363 -10.25 -5.77 11.05
N LYS A 364 -10.46 -6.73 11.95
CA LYS A 364 -10.08 -6.58 13.35
C LYS A 364 -8.57 -6.38 13.52
N TYR A 365 -7.75 -7.14 12.81
CA TYR A 365 -6.29 -6.99 12.79
C TYR A 365 -5.88 -5.57 12.39
N VAL A 366 -6.47 -5.03 11.33
CA VAL A 366 -6.22 -3.65 10.85
C VAL A 366 -6.48 -2.61 11.95
N LEU A 367 -7.57 -2.77 12.70
CA LEU A 367 -7.92 -1.87 13.81
C LEU A 367 -6.97 -2.03 15.00
N ASP A 368 -6.67 -3.27 15.38
CA ASP A 368 -5.82 -3.57 16.54
C ASP A 368 -4.36 -3.10 16.32
N HIS A 369 -3.89 -3.15 15.08
CA HIS A 369 -2.54 -2.72 14.70
C HIS A 369 -2.47 -1.28 14.16
N HIS A 370 -3.58 -0.54 14.20
CA HIS A 370 -3.66 0.85 13.74
C HIS A 370 -3.19 1.06 12.27
N LEU A 371 -3.47 0.08 11.42
CA LEU A 371 -3.19 0.20 10.00
C LEU A 371 -4.12 1.23 9.35
N ALA A 372 -3.72 1.74 8.17
CA ALA A 372 -4.50 2.75 7.45
C ALA A 372 -5.88 2.24 6.99
N GLY A 373 -6.02 0.94 6.73
CA GLY A 373 -7.26 0.36 6.25
C GLY A 373 -7.03 -0.94 5.47
N MET A 374 -7.96 -1.24 4.57
CA MET A 374 -7.90 -2.43 3.71
C MET A 374 -8.06 -2.05 2.23
N MET A 375 -7.41 -2.81 1.35
CA MET A 375 -7.69 -2.79 -0.08
C MET A 375 -7.96 -4.21 -0.58
N PHE A 376 -8.62 -4.35 -1.71
CA PHE A 376 -8.89 -5.66 -2.28
C PHE A 376 -8.74 -5.68 -3.81
N TRP A 377 -8.26 -6.81 -4.30
CA TRP A 377 -8.15 -7.19 -5.70
C TRP A 377 -9.08 -8.36 -5.99
N ASP A 378 -10.07 -8.29 -6.87
CA ASP A 378 -10.63 -7.13 -7.55
C ASP A 378 -12.14 -7.05 -7.28
N TYR A 379 -12.72 -5.90 -7.55
CA TYR A 379 -14.12 -5.62 -7.25
C TYR A 379 -15.09 -6.58 -7.96
N GLU A 380 -14.81 -6.94 -9.21
CA GLU A 380 -15.66 -7.78 -10.04
C GLU A 380 -15.66 -9.26 -9.61
N SER A 381 -14.71 -9.67 -8.79
CA SER A 381 -14.57 -11.06 -8.31
C SER A 381 -15.63 -11.46 -7.28
N ASP A 382 -16.29 -10.51 -6.63
CA ASP A 382 -17.42 -10.75 -5.71
C ASP A 382 -18.69 -10.01 -6.14
N PRO A 383 -19.47 -10.53 -7.09
CA PRO A 383 -20.71 -9.90 -7.52
C PRO A 383 -21.81 -9.89 -6.44
N SER A 384 -21.66 -10.68 -5.37
CA SER A 384 -22.59 -10.69 -4.24
C SER A 384 -22.40 -9.52 -3.27
N GLY A 385 -21.19 -8.93 -3.25
CA GLY A 385 -20.77 -7.91 -2.30
C GLY A 385 -20.60 -8.42 -0.87
N ALA A 386 -20.57 -9.73 -0.65
CA ALA A 386 -20.45 -10.33 0.68
C ALA A 386 -19.10 -10.02 1.34
N LEU A 387 -18.03 -10.07 0.56
CA LEU A 387 -16.68 -9.76 1.05
C LEU A 387 -16.51 -8.28 1.39
N LEU A 388 -16.98 -7.38 0.51
CA LEU A 388 -16.99 -5.94 0.80
C LEU A 388 -17.85 -5.62 2.04
N ASN A 389 -18.99 -6.30 2.21
CA ASN A 389 -19.82 -6.14 3.40
C ASN A 389 -19.05 -6.53 4.66
N ALA A 390 -18.33 -7.66 4.65
CA ALA A 390 -17.55 -8.12 5.79
C ALA A 390 -16.41 -7.14 6.17
N ILE A 391 -15.73 -6.55 5.18
CA ILE A 391 -14.73 -5.51 5.40
C ILE A 391 -15.35 -4.27 6.02
N ASP A 392 -16.44 -3.74 5.44
CA ASP A 392 -17.11 -2.53 5.91
C ASP A 392 -17.63 -2.69 7.34
N GLU A 393 -18.33 -3.78 7.63
CA GLU A 393 -18.84 -4.09 8.97
C GLU A 393 -17.73 -4.31 9.99
N GLY A 394 -16.67 -5.02 9.61
CA GLY A 394 -15.52 -5.29 10.48
C GLY A 394 -14.76 -4.01 10.85
N LEU A 395 -14.54 -3.11 9.91
CA LEU A 395 -13.87 -1.83 10.16
C LEU A 395 -14.75 -0.82 10.91
N GLN A 396 -16.08 -0.89 10.77
CA GLN A 396 -17.02 -0.03 11.52
C GLN A 396 -17.22 -0.50 12.96
N GLY A 397 -17.16 -1.79 13.24
CA GLY A 397 -17.32 -2.37 14.60
C GLY A 397 -16.33 -1.82 15.60
N GLY A 398 -15.09 -1.54 15.19
CA GLY A 398 -14.08 -0.88 16.01
C GLY A 398 -14.41 0.59 16.34
N SER A 399 -15.05 1.31 15.44
CA SER A 399 -15.40 2.73 15.65
C SER A 399 -16.49 2.90 16.72
N SER A 400 -17.37 1.92 16.89
CA SER A 400 -18.40 1.90 17.95
C SER A 400 -17.83 1.63 19.34
N GLN A 401 -16.82 0.76 19.44
CA GLN A 401 -16.13 0.48 20.69
C GLN A 401 -15.24 1.65 21.16
N HIS A 402 -14.58 2.33 20.25
CA HIS A 402 -13.73 3.50 20.56
C HIS A 402 -14.56 4.71 21.03
N LYS A 403 -15.75 4.92 20.45
CA LYS A 403 -16.70 5.95 20.92
C LYS A 403 -17.26 5.62 22.30
N ALA A 404 -17.54 4.35 22.59
CA ALA A 404 -18.01 3.91 23.90
C ALA A 404 -16.95 4.08 25.00
N GLN A 405 -15.68 3.79 24.71
CA GLN A 405 -14.57 4.00 25.65
C GLN A 405 -14.28 5.48 25.92
N LYS A 406 -14.37 6.36 24.91
CA LYS A 406 -14.23 7.81 25.15
C LYS A 406 -15.41 8.40 25.94
N ALA A 407 -16.60 7.84 25.81
CA ALA A 407 -17.77 8.29 26.56
C ALA A 407 -17.82 7.78 28.02
N SER A 408 -17.11 6.69 28.34
CA SER A 408 -17.03 6.11 29.68
C SER A 408 -15.82 6.60 30.50
N GLY A 409 -14.95 7.42 29.92
CA GLY A 409 -13.74 7.97 30.55
C GLY A 409 -13.86 9.44 30.99
N GLN A 410 -15.10 9.96 31.15
CA GLN A 410 -15.37 11.26 31.80
C GLN A 410 -15.99 11.09 33.18
#